data_63d383275f863b6306ca9a54aaad556e
#
_entry.id   63d383275f863b6306ca9a54aaad556e
#
_cell.length_a   1.000
_cell.length_b   1.000
_cell.length_c   1.000
_cell.angle_alpha   90.00
_cell.angle_beta   90.00
_cell.angle_gamma   90.00
#
_symmetry.space_group_name_H-M   'P 1'
#
loop_
_entity.id
_entity.type
_entity.pdbx_description
1 polymer ?
#
loop_
_entity_poly.entity_id
_entity_poly.type
_entity_poly.pdbx_seq_one_letter_code
_entity_poly.pdbx_strand_id
1 'polypeptide(L)'
;MERCSYDGHNSCNTYDKRSETDSFIDRLTHAGIVPLEITHLGSGSSGNSVVYKNEDTVFLIDCGLSTRQMEKRLFLAGINPSQVDHILITHHHADHSKSALKSSKKWGARLHSNLETAIRLGWQPMSEVRTFSDLDRIEINHNVSVMPIPVPHDDADNVAFIIFTGGERAAYVTDLGEATDELKKHLMGCSHISIEANLSLIHI
;
A
#
# COMPACT_ATOMS: atom_id res chain seq x y z
N MET A 1 7.39 -12.62 24.42
CA MET A 1 7.49 -12.88 25.87
C MET A 1 6.09 -13.17 26.37
N GLU A 2 5.77 -14.42 26.55
CA GLU A 2 4.48 -14.86 27.09
C GLU A 2 4.46 -14.61 28.60
N ARG A 3 3.45 -13.92 29.10
CA ARG A 3 3.20 -13.80 30.53
C ARG A 3 2.23 -14.90 30.94
N CYS A 4 2.71 -15.88 31.70
CA CYS A 4 1.86 -16.81 32.44
C CYS A 4 1.37 -16.17 33.72
N SER A 5 0.05 -16.09 33.93
CA SER A 5 -0.53 -15.80 35.25
C SER A 5 -0.99 -17.11 35.89
N TYR A 6 -0.56 -17.37 37.13
CA TYR A 6 -0.98 -18.54 37.92
C TYR A 6 -2.19 -18.14 38.78
N ASP A 7 -3.32 -18.83 38.58
CA ASP A 7 -4.35 -18.92 39.61
C ASP A 7 -4.18 -20.25 40.37
N GLY A 8 -4.59 -20.26 41.64
CA GLY A 8 -4.21 -21.27 42.64
C GLY A 8 -4.71 -22.72 42.38
N HIS A 9 -5.05 -23.11 41.14
CA HIS A 9 -5.50 -24.45 40.75
C HIS A 9 -4.77 -24.97 39.53
N ASN A 10 -3.47 -25.15 39.59
CA ASN A 10 -2.62 -25.95 38.67
C ASN A 10 -3.06 -26.08 37.18
N SER A 11 -3.71 -25.11 36.59
CA SER A 11 -3.99 -25.05 35.14
C SER A 11 -3.36 -23.77 34.54
N CYS A 12 -2.45 -23.95 33.60
CA CYS A 12 -1.90 -22.88 32.81
C CYS A 12 -2.95 -22.43 31.78
N ASN A 13 -3.65 -21.35 32.01
CA ASN A 13 -4.54 -20.75 31.00
C ASN A 13 -3.68 -19.91 30.05
N THR A 14 -3.31 -20.46 28.92
CA THR A 14 -2.75 -19.70 27.80
C THR A 14 -3.89 -18.85 27.21
N TYR A 15 -3.87 -17.56 27.51
CA TYR A 15 -4.75 -16.60 26.86
C TYR A 15 -4.40 -16.57 25.36
N ASP A 16 -5.27 -17.13 24.54
CA ASP A 16 -5.10 -17.12 23.09
C ASP A 16 -5.53 -15.75 22.55
N LYS A 17 -4.54 -14.86 22.41
CA LYS A 17 -4.76 -13.53 21.80
C LYS A 17 -5.33 -13.59 20.38
N ARG A 18 -5.18 -14.71 19.67
CA ARG A 18 -5.72 -14.87 18.31
C ARG A 18 -7.25 -14.90 18.33
N SER A 19 -7.85 -15.58 19.31
CA SER A 19 -9.32 -15.70 19.39
C SER A 19 -10.02 -14.36 19.68
N GLU A 20 -9.40 -13.46 20.43
CA GLU A 20 -9.95 -12.11 20.68
C GLU A 20 -9.84 -11.22 19.46
N THR A 21 -8.71 -11.28 18.73
CA THR A 21 -8.49 -10.52 17.50
C THR A 21 -9.45 -11.00 16.40
N ASP A 22 -9.60 -12.32 16.24
CA ASP A 22 -10.53 -12.92 15.27
C ASP A 22 -11.98 -12.54 15.57
N SER A 23 -12.40 -12.58 16.85
CA SER A 23 -13.73 -12.14 17.30
C SER A 23 -13.96 -10.62 17.11
N PHE A 24 -12.90 -9.80 17.18
CA PHE A 24 -12.99 -8.37 16.94
C PHE A 24 -13.12 -8.07 15.43
N ILE A 25 -12.33 -8.75 14.60
CA ILE A 25 -12.40 -8.67 13.13
C ILE A 25 -13.78 -9.10 12.64
N ASP A 26 -14.31 -10.23 13.13
CA ASP A 26 -15.67 -10.70 12.81
C ASP A 26 -16.74 -9.64 13.12
N ARG A 27 -16.63 -8.94 14.25
CA ARG A 27 -17.58 -7.87 14.61
C ARG A 27 -17.48 -6.68 13.70
N LEU A 28 -16.26 -6.28 13.27
CA LEU A 28 -16.06 -5.20 12.31
C LEU A 28 -16.65 -5.56 10.95
N THR A 29 -16.41 -6.77 10.48
CA THR A 29 -16.93 -7.28 9.20
C THR A 29 -18.46 -7.32 9.20
N HIS A 30 -19.10 -7.77 10.30
CA HIS A 30 -20.56 -7.72 10.45
C HIS A 30 -21.12 -6.29 10.49
N ALA A 31 -20.33 -5.31 10.92
CA ALA A 31 -20.67 -3.89 10.87
C ALA A 31 -20.40 -3.24 9.49
N GLY A 32 -19.97 -4.02 8.49
CA GLY A 32 -19.60 -3.53 7.16
C GLY A 32 -18.23 -2.82 7.12
N ILE A 33 -17.44 -2.94 8.18
CA ILE A 33 -16.07 -2.43 8.24
C ILE A 33 -15.15 -3.54 7.76
N VAL A 34 -14.46 -3.31 6.63
CA VAL A 34 -13.47 -4.23 6.09
C VAL A 34 -12.08 -3.76 6.53
N PRO A 35 -11.46 -4.39 7.55
CA PRO A 35 -10.15 -3.97 8.04
C PRO A 35 -9.10 -4.15 6.95
N LEU A 36 -8.18 -3.18 6.84
CA LEU A 36 -7.09 -3.17 5.88
C LEU A 36 -5.77 -3.36 6.61
N GLU A 37 -5.12 -4.49 6.39
CA GLU A 37 -3.77 -4.75 6.87
C GLU A 37 -2.78 -3.98 5.99
N ILE A 38 -1.86 -3.23 6.62
CA ILE A 38 -0.84 -2.44 5.92
C ILE A 38 0.53 -2.93 6.35
N THR A 39 1.36 -3.34 5.39
CA THR A 39 2.73 -3.80 5.65
C THR A 39 3.72 -3.11 4.73
N HIS A 40 4.69 -2.40 5.30
CA HIS A 40 5.78 -1.81 4.54
C HIS A 40 6.79 -2.90 4.15
N LEU A 41 6.93 -3.16 2.86
CA LEU A 41 7.89 -4.10 2.32
C LEU A 41 9.27 -3.46 2.09
N GLY A 42 9.32 -2.15 1.94
CA GLY A 42 10.54 -1.38 1.78
C GLY A 42 10.27 0.10 1.93
N SER A 43 11.26 0.84 2.42
CA SER A 43 11.24 2.30 2.54
C SER A 43 12.66 2.83 2.37
N GLY A 44 12.81 3.89 1.55
CA GLY A 44 14.06 4.58 1.27
C GLY A 44 14.67 4.28 -0.10
N SER A 45 15.80 4.87 -0.41
CA SER A 45 16.48 4.88 -1.73
C SER A 45 16.87 3.51 -2.30
N SER A 46 16.79 2.45 -1.51
CA SER A 46 17.01 1.09 -2.00
C SER A 46 15.77 0.43 -2.59
N GLY A 47 14.61 1.01 -2.38
CA GLY A 47 13.32 0.62 -2.94
C GLY A 47 12.16 0.74 -1.98
N ASN A 48 11.12 1.39 -2.43
CA ASN A 48 9.87 1.64 -1.74
C ASN A 48 8.81 0.64 -2.19
N SER A 49 8.03 0.15 -1.26
CA SER A 49 6.83 -0.65 -1.51
C SER A 49 6.04 -0.87 -0.23
N VAL A 50 4.74 -0.77 -0.33
CA VAL A 50 3.80 -1.12 0.73
C VAL A 50 2.73 -2.06 0.17
N VAL A 51 2.36 -3.08 0.95
CA VAL A 51 1.25 -3.98 0.63
C VAL A 51 0.05 -3.65 1.51
N TYR A 52 -1.08 -3.59 0.87
CA TYR A 52 -2.40 -3.48 1.47
C TYR A 52 -3.15 -4.78 1.24
N LYS A 53 -3.72 -5.33 2.29
CA LYS A 53 -4.42 -6.61 2.25
C LYS A 53 -5.69 -6.56 3.08
N ASN A 54 -6.75 -7.13 2.56
CA ASN A 54 -7.95 -7.52 3.31
C ASN A 54 -8.34 -8.96 2.91
N GLU A 55 -9.53 -9.42 3.33
CA GLU A 55 -10.00 -10.77 3.01
C GLU A 55 -10.14 -11.02 1.51
N ASP A 56 -10.50 -10.00 0.73
CA ASP A 56 -10.90 -10.11 -0.67
C ASP A 56 -9.84 -9.67 -1.68
N THR A 57 -8.78 -8.96 -1.26
CA THR A 57 -7.79 -8.41 -2.18
C THR A 57 -6.44 -8.14 -1.54
N VAL A 58 -5.41 -8.25 -2.37
CA VAL A 58 -4.03 -7.82 -2.05
C VAL A 58 -3.55 -6.89 -3.15
N PHE A 59 -3.11 -5.70 -2.78
CA PHE A 59 -2.52 -4.79 -3.75
C PHE A 59 -1.27 -4.10 -3.20
N LEU A 60 -0.40 -3.70 -4.10
CA LEU A 60 0.83 -2.98 -3.79
C LEU A 60 0.71 -1.53 -4.24
N ILE A 61 1.32 -0.63 -3.45
CA ILE A 61 1.73 0.68 -3.92
C ILE A 61 3.25 0.69 -3.94
N ASP A 62 3.80 1.01 -5.10
CA ASP A 62 5.18 0.94 -5.50
C ASP A 62 5.80 -0.47 -5.49
N CYS A 63 6.82 -0.64 -6.32
CA CYS A 63 7.52 -1.90 -6.54
C CYS A 63 9.00 -1.65 -6.85
N GLY A 64 9.65 -0.89 -5.97
CA GLY A 64 11.00 -0.36 -6.15
C GLY A 64 12.12 -1.35 -5.85
N LEU A 65 11.83 -2.44 -5.14
CA LEU A 65 12.77 -3.52 -4.88
C LEU A 65 12.88 -4.46 -6.09
N SER A 66 13.94 -5.28 -6.17
CA SER A 66 13.96 -6.34 -7.19
C SER A 66 12.84 -7.35 -6.99
N THR A 67 12.32 -7.97 -8.07
CA THR A 67 11.27 -8.98 -7.99
C THR A 67 11.56 -10.07 -6.95
N ARG A 68 12.81 -10.54 -6.88
CA ARG A 68 13.23 -11.55 -5.88
C ARG A 68 13.12 -11.04 -4.44
N GLN A 69 13.46 -9.78 -4.20
CA GLN A 69 13.31 -9.16 -2.87
C GLN A 69 11.85 -8.94 -2.53
N MET A 70 11.04 -8.51 -3.51
CA MET A 70 9.60 -8.37 -3.34
C MET A 70 8.98 -9.71 -2.92
N GLU A 71 9.23 -10.78 -3.65
CA GLU A 71 8.73 -12.13 -3.34
C GLU A 71 9.13 -12.56 -1.93
N LYS A 72 10.42 -12.40 -1.58
CA LYS A 72 10.90 -12.74 -0.23
C LYS A 72 10.15 -11.99 0.86
N ARG A 73 9.90 -10.68 0.67
CA ARG A 73 9.25 -9.83 1.68
C ARG A 73 7.74 -10.09 1.76
N LEU A 74 7.09 -10.37 0.63
CA LEU A 74 5.70 -10.82 0.59
C LEU A 74 5.53 -12.15 1.36
N PHE A 75 6.41 -13.14 1.13
CA PHE A 75 6.37 -14.40 1.89
C PHE A 75 6.58 -14.19 3.39
N LEU A 76 7.47 -13.27 3.79
CA LEU A 76 7.66 -12.94 5.21
C LEU A 76 6.43 -12.26 5.83
N ALA A 77 5.64 -11.55 5.02
CA ALA A 77 4.35 -10.98 5.39
C ALA A 77 3.18 -11.99 5.29
N GLY A 78 3.46 -13.28 5.02
CA GLY A 78 2.44 -14.32 4.88
C GLY A 78 1.63 -14.23 3.58
N ILE A 79 2.14 -13.54 2.55
CA ILE A 79 1.45 -13.33 1.28
C ILE A 79 2.17 -14.08 0.16
N ASN A 80 1.43 -14.93 -0.57
CA ASN A 80 1.93 -15.51 -1.80
C ASN A 80 1.89 -14.42 -2.91
N PRO A 81 2.97 -14.18 -3.66
CA PRO A 81 2.98 -13.18 -4.75
C PRO A 81 1.85 -13.35 -5.77
N SER A 82 1.36 -14.56 -6.01
CA SER A 82 0.22 -14.82 -6.90
C SER A 82 -1.13 -14.32 -6.36
N GLN A 83 -1.19 -13.87 -5.11
CA GLN A 83 -2.39 -13.25 -4.52
C GLN A 83 -2.45 -11.74 -4.78
N VAL A 84 -1.36 -11.15 -5.31
CA VAL A 84 -1.33 -9.72 -5.61
C VAL A 84 -2.18 -9.46 -6.85
N ASP A 85 -3.29 -8.74 -6.67
CA ASP A 85 -4.26 -8.43 -7.73
C ASP A 85 -3.87 -7.16 -8.51
N HIS A 86 -3.32 -6.18 -7.81
CA HIS A 86 -2.99 -4.87 -8.38
C HIS A 86 -1.64 -4.36 -7.88
N ILE A 87 -0.93 -3.63 -8.75
CA ILE A 87 0.25 -2.84 -8.43
C ILE A 87 0.00 -1.41 -8.93
N LEU A 88 0.06 -0.43 -8.04
CA LEU A 88 -0.10 0.98 -8.37
C LEU A 88 1.24 1.68 -8.20
N ILE A 89 1.64 2.52 -9.14
CA ILE A 89 2.92 3.21 -9.12
C ILE A 89 2.68 4.72 -8.94
N THR A 90 3.38 5.29 -7.95
CA THR A 90 3.32 6.72 -7.64
C THR A 90 3.96 7.57 -8.73
N HIS A 91 5.16 7.19 -9.16
CA HIS A 91 5.92 7.89 -10.19
C HIS A 91 7.04 7.00 -10.79
N HIS A 92 7.79 7.56 -11.76
CA HIS A 92 8.71 6.77 -12.59
C HIS A 92 10.07 6.45 -11.95
N HIS A 93 10.46 7.03 -10.82
CA HIS A 93 11.78 6.77 -10.23
C HIS A 93 12.02 5.29 -9.94
N ALA A 94 13.28 4.86 -10.09
CA ALA A 94 13.63 3.45 -10.08
C ALA A 94 13.37 2.77 -8.72
N ASP A 95 13.51 3.50 -7.63
CA ASP A 95 13.23 3.02 -6.27
C ASP A 95 11.73 2.90 -5.96
N HIS A 96 10.84 3.28 -6.91
CA HIS A 96 9.39 3.07 -6.87
C HIS A 96 8.90 2.09 -7.93
N SER A 97 9.52 2.06 -9.11
CA SER A 97 9.00 1.38 -10.30
C SER A 97 9.81 0.17 -10.79
N LYS A 98 11.05 -0.01 -10.30
CA LYS A 98 12.10 -0.91 -10.81
C LYS A 98 11.67 -2.31 -11.24
N SER A 99 10.79 -2.94 -10.51
CA SER A 99 10.35 -4.29 -10.83
C SER A 99 8.85 -4.40 -11.17
N ALA A 100 8.14 -3.28 -11.22
CA ALA A 100 6.69 -3.25 -11.36
C ALA A 100 6.17 -4.06 -12.55
N LEU A 101 6.63 -3.74 -13.77
CA LEU A 101 6.18 -4.43 -14.98
C LEU A 101 6.56 -5.92 -14.99
N LYS A 102 7.78 -6.25 -14.53
CA LYS A 102 8.21 -7.65 -14.44
C LYS A 102 7.41 -8.44 -13.42
N SER A 103 7.16 -7.83 -12.27
CA SER A 103 6.40 -8.45 -11.18
C SER A 103 4.93 -8.62 -11.55
N SER A 104 4.31 -7.60 -12.18
CA SER A 104 2.93 -7.69 -12.64
C SER A 104 2.72 -8.84 -13.64
N LYS A 105 3.61 -8.95 -14.64
CA LYS A 105 3.57 -10.06 -15.62
C LYS A 105 3.79 -11.43 -14.97
N LYS A 106 4.70 -11.51 -14.00
CA LYS A 106 5.03 -12.78 -13.32
C LYS A 106 3.91 -13.25 -12.40
N TRP A 107 3.24 -12.33 -11.71
CA TRP A 107 2.23 -12.65 -10.71
C TRP A 107 0.79 -12.63 -11.25
N GLY A 108 0.61 -12.07 -12.46
CA GLY A 108 -0.71 -11.86 -13.05
C GLY A 108 -1.42 -10.63 -12.53
N ALA A 109 -0.71 -9.76 -11.81
CA ALA A 109 -1.26 -8.54 -11.22
C ALA A 109 -1.54 -7.46 -12.29
N ARG A 110 -2.59 -6.67 -12.10
CA ARG A 110 -2.87 -5.50 -12.94
C ARG A 110 -1.96 -4.35 -12.54
N LEU A 111 -1.20 -3.81 -13.50
CA LEU A 111 -0.32 -2.67 -13.26
C LEU A 111 -1.06 -1.37 -13.57
N HIS A 112 -0.92 -0.37 -12.69
CA HIS A 112 -1.51 0.96 -12.83
C HIS A 112 -0.46 2.04 -12.65
N SER A 113 -0.50 3.09 -13.47
CA SER A 113 0.29 4.31 -13.30
C SER A 113 -0.43 5.48 -13.97
N ASN A 114 0.01 6.72 -13.72
CA ASN A 114 -0.35 7.82 -14.60
C ASN A 114 0.30 7.66 -15.99
N LEU A 115 -0.19 8.42 -16.97
CA LEU A 115 0.29 8.33 -18.35
C LEU A 115 1.76 8.73 -18.49
N GLU A 116 2.18 9.79 -17.82
CA GLU A 116 3.56 10.30 -17.88
C GLU A 116 4.55 9.25 -17.35
N THR A 117 4.27 8.64 -16.20
CA THR A 117 5.07 7.54 -15.66
C THR A 117 5.18 6.38 -16.66
N ALA A 118 4.07 5.98 -17.30
CA ALA A 118 4.09 4.92 -18.32
C ALA A 118 4.99 5.29 -19.51
N ILE A 119 4.91 6.52 -20.00
CA ILE A 119 5.72 7.02 -21.12
C ILE A 119 7.20 7.03 -20.75
N ARG A 120 7.56 7.59 -19.58
CA ARG A 120 8.96 7.68 -19.12
C ARG A 120 9.60 6.30 -18.91
N LEU A 121 8.81 5.30 -18.49
CA LEU A 121 9.27 3.93 -18.29
C LEU A 121 9.19 3.07 -19.56
N GLY A 122 8.68 3.61 -20.67
CA GLY A 122 8.51 2.90 -21.94
C GLY A 122 7.47 1.78 -21.87
N TRP A 123 6.53 1.84 -20.91
CA TRP A 123 5.44 0.87 -20.80
C TRP A 123 4.35 1.15 -21.82
N GLN A 124 3.73 0.08 -22.34
CA GLN A 124 2.68 0.22 -23.35
C GLN A 124 1.33 0.42 -22.66
N PRO A 125 0.73 1.63 -22.74
CA PRO A 125 -0.62 1.86 -22.22
C PRO A 125 -1.63 0.87 -22.82
N MET A 126 -2.63 0.49 -22.03
CA MET A 126 -3.69 -0.45 -22.36
C MET A 126 -3.26 -1.93 -22.49
N SER A 127 -2.04 -2.24 -22.93
CA SER A 127 -1.56 -3.62 -23.06
C SER A 127 -0.70 -4.10 -21.87
N GLU A 128 0.10 -3.22 -21.29
CA GLU A 128 0.99 -3.54 -20.18
C GLU A 128 0.59 -2.82 -18.88
N VAL A 129 0.05 -1.61 -18.98
CA VAL A 129 -0.34 -0.77 -17.86
C VAL A 129 -1.69 -0.11 -18.09
N ARG A 130 -2.52 -0.05 -17.05
CA ARG A 130 -3.76 0.74 -17.03
C ARG A 130 -3.43 2.13 -16.53
N THR A 131 -3.67 3.14 -17.37
CA THR A 131 -3.42 4.51 -16.98
C THR A 131 -4.61 5.11 -16.24
N PHE A 132 -4.33 5.96 -15.27
CA PHE A 132 -5.29 6.75 -14.52
C PHE A 132 -4.99 8.24 -14.67
N SER A 133 -5.98 9.08 -14.40
CA SER A 133 -5.84 10.53 -14.26
C SER A 133 -5.93 10.93 -12.78
N ASP A 134 -5.48 12.14 -12.47
CA ASP A 134 -5.59 12.69 -11.14
C ASP A 134 -7.03 12.74 -10.66
N LEU A 135 -7.24 12.44 -9.38
CA LEU A 135 -8.53 12.42 -8.70
C LEU A 135 -9.52 11.36 -9.21
N ASP A 136 -9.15 10.54 -10.21
CA ASP A 136 -9.97 9.43 -10.67
C ASP A 136 -10.03 8.32 -9.59
N ARG A 137 -11.17 7.65 -9.48
CA ARG A 137 -11.27 6.47 -8.65
C ARG A 137 -10.87 5.21 -9.41
N ILE A 138 -9.82 4.56 -8.92
CA ILE A 138 -9.36 3.26 -9.39
C ILE A 138 -10.04 2.19 -8.53
N GLU A 139 -10.98 1.47 -9.10
CA GLU A 139 -11.63 0.36 -8.41
C GLU A 139 -10.68 -0.83 -8.32
N ILE A 140 -10.33 -1.23 -7.10
CA ILE A 140 -9.57 -2.44 -6.79
C ILE A 140 -10.52 -3.62 -6.73
N ASN A 141 -11.58 -3.50 -5.93
CA ASN A 141 -12.72 -4.40 -5.90
C ASN A 141 -13.98 -3.63 -5.45
N HIS A 142 -15.08 -4.35 -5.17
CA HIS A 142 -16.34 -3.73 -4.75
C HIS A 142 -16.28 -2.97 -3.40
N ASN A 143 -15.30 -3.26 -2.56
CA ASN A 143 -15.14 -2.66 -1.22
C ASN A 143 -13.96 -1.69 -1.12
N VAL A 144 -13.01 -1.74 -2.06
CA VAL A 144 -11.77 -0.97 -2.02
C VAL A 144 -11.58 -0.19 -3.30
N SER A 145 -11.36 1.11 -3.16
CA SER A 145 -10.95 1.98 -4.27
C SER A 145 -9.79 2.87 -3.86
N VAL A 146 -9.02 3.34 -4.83
CA VAL A 146 -7.84 4.17 -4.63
C VAL A 146 -7.94 5.41 -5.49
N MET A 147 -7.61 6.58 -4.94
CA MET A 147 -7.64 7.86 -5.66
C MET A 147 -6.25 8.49 -5.64
N PRO A 148 -5.65 8.74 -6.82
CA PRO A 148 -4.40 9.47 -6.94
C PRO A 148 -4.61 10.96 -6.70
N ILE A 149 -3.76 11.56 -5.86
CA ILE A 149 -3.70 13.00 -5.61
C ILE A 149 -2.35 13.50 -6.09
N PRO A 150 -2.29 14.46 -7.03
CA PRO A 150 -1.02 14.99 -7.51
C PRO A 150 -0.25 15.68 -6.40
N VAL A 151 1.05 15.38 -6.31
CA VAL A 151 1.96 15.99 -5.35
C VAL A 151 3.24 16.43 -6.05
N PRO A 152 3.72 17.66 -5.79
CA PRO A 152 4.95 18.16 -6.37
C PRO A 152 6.17 17.35 -5.93
N HIS A 153 6.97 16.89 -6.88
CA HIS A 153 8.25 16.24 -6.62
C HIS A 153 9.15 16.36 -7.85
N ASP A 154 10.23 17.15 -7.76
CA ASP A 154 11.15 17.44 -8.86
C ASP A 154 10.41 17.72 -10.18
N ASP A 155 10.77 17.02 -11.27
CA ASP A 155 10.07 17.03 -12.57
C ASP A 155 9.20 15.76 -12.76
N ALA A 156 8.99 14.98 -11.70
CA ALA A 156 8.19 13.77 -11.75
C ALA A 156 6.70 14.08 -11.66
N ASP A 157 5.91 13.35 -12.43
CA ASP A 157 4.45 13.33 -12.31
C ASP A 157 4.07 12.38 -11.14
N ASN A 158 4.34 12.86 -9.91
CA ASN A 158 4.18 12.08 -8.68
C ASN A 158 2.76 12.21 -8.12
N VAL A 159 2.23 11.13 -7.59
CA VAL A 159 0.94 11.09 -6.90
C VAL A 159 1.04 10.45 -5.52
N ALA A 160 0.33 11.02 -4.56
CA ALA A 160 -0.07 10.31 -3.36
C ALA A 160 -1.33 9.48 -3.64
N PHE A 161 -1.59 8.45 -2.86
CA PHE A 161 -2.80 7.65 -2.99
C PHE A 161 -3.64 7.73 -1.73
N ILE A 162 -4.94 7.99 -1.90
CA ILE A 162 -5.95 7.84 -0.85
C ILE A 162 -6.69 6.55 -1.09
N ILE A 163 -6.63 5.65 -0.14
CA ILE A 163 -7.28 4.34 -0.15
C ILE A 163 -8.61 4.45 0.61
N PHE A 164 -9.69 4.03 0.00
CA PHE A 164 -11.03 3.98 0.59
C PHE A 164 -11.42 2.52 0.80
N THR A 165 -11.84 2.19 2.00
CA THR A 165 -12.43 0.90 2.36
C THR A 165 -13.81 1.14 2.97
N GLY A 166 -14.58 0.10 3.27
CA GLY A 166 -15.95 0.20 3.76
C GLY A 166 -16.18 1.02 5.05
N GLY A 167 -15.71 2.25 5.11
CA GLY A 167 -15.90 3.20 6.22
C GLY A 167 -14.61 3.88 6.68
N GLU A 168 -13.45 3.43 6.25
CA GLU A 168 -12.15 4.00 6.61
C GLU A 168 -11.41 4.54 5.40
N ARG A 169 -10.44 5.43 5.66
CA ARG A 169 -9.52 5.96 4.67
C ARG A 169 -8.09 5.83 5.16
N ALA A 170 -7.21 5.35 4.29
CA ALA A 170 -5.77 5.40 4.49
C ALA A 170 -5.12 6.27 3.41
N ALA A 171 -3.93 6.78 3.69
CA ALA A 171 -3.14 7.53 2.72
C ALA A 171 -1.72 6.97 2.63
N TYR A 172 -1.19 6.97 1.41
CA TYR A 172 0.22 6.74 1.12
C TYR A 172 0.79 7.96 0.39
N VAL A 173 1.77 8.59 1.00
CA VAL A 173 2.42 9.79 0.52
C VAL A 173 3.93 9.57 0.52
N THR A 174 4.56 9.62 -0.64
CA THR A 174 6.00 9.43 -0.78
C THR A 174 6.59 10.56 -1.63
N ASP A 175 7.86 10.84 -1.43
CA ASP A 175 8.61 11.87 -2.16
C ASP A 175 7.86 13.21 -2.24
N LEU A 176 7.41 13.64 -1.07
CA LEU A 176 6.64 14.87 -0.94
C LEU A 176 7.57 16.08 -0.95
N GLY A 177 7.60 16.83 -2.06
CA GLY A 177 8.31 18.09 -2.12
C GLY A 177 7.59 19.20 -1.33
N GLU A 178 6.27 19.32 -1.50
CA GLU A 178 5.43 20.27 -0.79
C GLU A 178 4.03 19.70 -0.54
N ALA A 179 3.51 19.91 0.68
CA ALA A 179 2.14 19.54 1.01
C ALA A 179 1.15 20.56 0.45
N THR A 180 0.54 20.25 -0.68
CA THR A 180 -0.49 21.09 -1.30
C THR A 180 -1.76 21.16 -0.45
N ASP A 181 -2.57 22.22 -0.60
CA ASP A 181 -3.83 22.33 0.12
C ASP A 181 -4.83 21.23 -0.31
N GLU A 182 -4.76 20.78 -1.56
CA GLU A 182 -5.57 19.66 -2.04
C GLU A 182 -5.17 18.35 -1.32
N LEU A 183 -3.88 18.04 -1.20
CA LEU A 183 -3.41 16.90 -0.43
C LEU A 183 -3.87 16.99 1.04
N LYS A 184 -3.63 18.13 1.71
CA LYS A 184 -4.05 18.34 3.11
C LYS A 184 -5.53 18.07 3.32
N LYS A 185 -6.38 18.56 2.42
CA LYS A 185 -7.83 18.34 2.45
C LYS A 185 -8.19 16.85 2.38
N HIS A 186 -7.49 16.08 1.54
CA HIS A 186 -7.73 14.63 1.41
C HIS A 186 -7.15 13.83 2.56
N LEU A 187 -6.06 14.27 3.20
CA LEU A 187 -5.50 13.63 4.38
C LEU A 187 -6.38 13.78 5.62
N MET A 188 -7.17 14.86 5.69
CA MET A 188 -8.12 15.03 6.79
C MET A 188 -9.15 13.90 6.80
N GLY A 189 -9.23 13.20 7.96
CA GLY A 189 -10.13 12.06 8.16
C GLY A 189 -9.60 10.72 7.65
N CYS A 190 -8.32 10.61 7.30
CA CYS A 190 -7.64 9.34 7.16
C CYS A 190 -7.35 8.76 8.55
N SER A 191 -7.68 7.48 8.76
CA SER A 191 -7.37 6.74 9.99
C SER A 191 -5.90 6.28 10.04
N HIS A 192 -5.26 6.19 8.88
CA HIS A 192 -3.85 5.84 8.72
C HIS A 192 -3.20 6.69 7.63
N ILE A 193 -1.99 7.19 7.90
CA ILE A 193 -1.18 7.94 6.94
C ILE A 193 0.23 7.37 6.95
N SER A 194 0.63 6.74 5.83
CA SER A 194 2.02 6.41 5.56
C SER A 194 2.64 7.57 4.79
N ILE A 195 3.59 8.25 5.41
CA ILE A 195 4.28 9.38 4.78
C ILE A 195 5.80 9.16 4.83
N GLU A 196 6.46 9.32 3.70
CA GLU A 196 7.91 9.42 3.65
C GLU A 196 8.32 10.89 3.73
N ALA A 197 8.99 11.24 4.82
CA ALA A 197 9.54 12.57 5.01
C ALA A 197 11.05 12.53 4.76
N ASN A 198 11.47 12.89 3.55
CA ASN A 198 12.86 13.20 3.24
C ASN A 198 13.18 14.60 3.82
N LEU A 199 13.43 14.66 5.13
CA LEU A 199 13.94 15.87 5.77
C LEU A 199 15.40 16.04 5.37
N SER A 200 15.67 16.86 4.37
CA SER A 200 17.01 17.39 4.13
C SER A 200 17.40 18.28 5.31
N LEU A 201 18.23 17.77 6.22
CA LEU A 201 18.80 18.53 7.34
C LEU A 201 19.84 19.58 6.90
N ILE A 202 19.94 19.90 5.61
CA ILE A 202 20.95 20.81 5.06
C ILE A 202 20.55 22.29 5.20
N HIS A 203 19.37 22.62 5.67
CA HIS A 203 18.90 24.02 5.83
C HIS A 203 18.50 24.37 7.27
N ILE A 204 19.33 23.98 8.23
CA ILE A 204 19.28 24.58 9.57
C ILE A 204 20.52 25.46 9.77
#